data_11f2faf60c2cb6b8d798eab08083cfd8
#
_entry.id   11f2faf60c2cb6b8d798eab08083cfd8
#
_cell.length_a   1.000
_cell.length_b   1.000
_cell.length_c   1.000
_cell.angle_alpha   90.00
_cell.angle_beta   90.00
_cell.angle_gamma   90.00
#
_symmetry.space_group_name_H-M   'P 1'
#
loop_
_entity.id
_entity.type
_entity.pdbx_description
1 polymer ?
#
loop_
_entity_poly.entity_id
_entity_poly.type
_entity_poly.pdbx_seq_one_letter_code
_entity_poly.pdbx_strand_id
1 'polypeptide(L)'
;MNKTLALTAVLSCAAVLHAQRPATVTPDPKAAAFARPATDNLTLTAVEGVKLGHFTLSERPTGCTAILFKEGTTGSVDQRGGAPGTRETDLLDPVNNVQIVSAISLAGGSAFGLDTASGVMKWLDERHIGYPVGSAGVVPIVPAAILFDLGFGSNPKIRPGADCGYRAADVASEKPVQEGNVGAGADATVGKSGGGGRGQGGGPMKAGVGSYAIKLPNGLVVAAIVAVNAVGDIIDPATGHVVAGARGADGKLLDARKMLRGAVAPEGRAGENTTIGVVVTNAKLTKVQAQKVAQMANDGLARTIYPSHTPGDGDTIFSAATGVWDGTANYGQIGALAAEAMAEAVIRAATEATSSGGLPAARELGTVPTRFKK
;
A
#
# COMPACT_ATOMS: atom_id res chain seq x y z
N MET A 1 -25.77 -49.64 60.69
CA MET A 1 -25.57 -48.22 60.24
C MET A 1 -24.78 -48.27 58.94
N ASN A 2 -25.46 -48.34 57.76
CA ASN A 2 -24.86 -48.42 56.47
C ASN A 2 -24.94 -47.04 55.82
N LYS A 3 -23.80 -46.43 55.48
CA LYS A 3 -23.73 -45.20 54.66
C LYS A 3 -23.49 -45.58 53.18
N THR A 4 -24.51 -45.40 52.37
CA THR A 4 -24.44 -45.58 50.93
C THR A 4 -23.86 -44.32 50.32
N LEU A 5 -22.69 -44.44 49.69
CA LEU A 5 -22.11 -43.35 48.84
C LEU A 5 -22.78 -43.39 47.47
N ALA A 6 -23.47 -42.33 47.13
CA ALA A 6 -23.95 -42.09 45.77
C ALA A 6 -22.83 -41.47 44.92
N LEU A 7 -22.42 -42.20 43.87
CA LEU A 7 -21.43 -41.72 42.88
C LEU A 7 -22.21 -41.03 41.74
N THR A 8 -22.14 -39.70 41.65
CA THR A 8 -22.75 -38.93 40.59
C THR A 8 -21.77 -38.91 39.41
N ALA A 9 -22.09 -39.64 38.36
CA ALA A 9 -21.37 -39.61 37.12
C ALA A 9 -21.75 -38.34 36.34
N VAL A 10 -20.80 -37.41 36.18
CA VAL A 10 -20.95 -36.24 35.26
C VAL A 10 -20.63 -36.72 33.86
N LEU A 11 -21.67 -36.91 33.04
CA LEU A 11 -21.49 -37.10 31.60
C LEU A 11 -21.06 -35.75 30.97
N SER A 12 -19.80 -35.64 30.64
CA SER A 12 -19.27 -34.55 29.80
C SER A 12 -19.68 -34.80 28.34
N CYS A 13 -20.72 -34.09 27.87
CA CYS A 13 -21.12 -34.09 26.49
C CYS A 13 -20.17 -33.14 25.74
N ALA A 14 -19.07 -33.68 25.19
CA ALA A 14 -18.23 -32.99 24.24
C ALA A 14 -18.98 -32.93 22.89
N ALA A 15 -19.70 -31.84 22.65
CA ALA A 15 -20.25 -31.53 21.33
C ALA A 15 -19.07 -31.21 20.39
N VAL A 16 -18.67 -32.18 19.58
CA VAL A 16 -17.76 -31.95 18.46
C VAL A 16 -18.55 -31.14 17.42
N LEU A 17 -18.37 -29.82 17.45
CA LEU A 17 -18.82 -28.97 16.36
C LEU A 17 -18.01 -29.38 15.10
N HIS A 18 -18.60 -30.24 14.29
CA HIS A 18 -18.18 -30.39 12.91
C HIS A 18 -18.55 -29.08 12.18
N ALA A 19 -17.57 -28.20 12.06
CA ALA A 19 -17.69 -27.09 11.13
C ALA A 19 -17.87 -27.70 9.74
N GLN A 20 -19.10 -27.70 9.24
CA GLN A 20 -19.39 -28.09 7.85
C GLN A 20 -18.58 -27.12 6.98
N ARG A 21 -17.65 -27.66 6.17
CA ARG A 21 -17.00 -26.89 5.12
C ARG A 21 -18.12 -26.30 4.25
N PRO A 22 -18.17 -24.97 4.06
CA PRO A 22 -19.13 -24.37 3.16
C PRO A 22 -18.98 -24.97 1.76
N ALA A 23 -20.08 -25.09 1.03
CA ALA A 23 -20.07 -25.55 -0.34
C ALA A 23 -19.05 -24.73 -1.12
N THR A 24 -18.08 -25.40 -1.73
CA THR A 24 -17.02 -24.75 -2.50
C THR A 24 -17.64 -24.14 -3.76
N VAL A 25 -17.87 -22.83 -3.73
CA VAL A 25 -18.10 -22.07 -4.95
C VAL A 25 -16.77 -22.07 -5.70
N THR A 26 -16.78 -22.58 -6.93
CA THR A 26 -15.54 -22.69 -7.73
C THR A 26 -15.20 -21.30 -8.26
N PRO A 27 -14.02 -20.73 -7.93
CA PRO A 27 -13.59 -19.46 -8.49
C PRO A 27 -13.49 -19.51 -10.01
N ASP A 28 -13.65 -18.34 -10.67
CA ASP A 28 -13.34 -18.23 -12.10
C ASP A 28 -11.89 -18.68 -12.34
N PRO A 29 -11.63 -19.75 -13.13
CA PRO A 29 -10.28 -20.28 -13.33
C PRO A 29 -9.31 -19.25 -13.88
N LYS A 30 -9.77 -18.29 -14.70
CA LYS A 30 -8.91 -17.23 -15.28
C LYS A 30 -8.57 -16.15 -14.26
N ALA A 31 -9.50 -15.80 -13.37
CA ALA A 31 -9.26 -14.80 -12.34
C ALA A 31 -8.44 -15.37 -11.17
N ALA A 32 -8.68 -16.64 -10.81
CA ALA A 32 -7.97 -17.33 -9.73
C ALA A 32 -6.55 -17.79 -10.09
N ALA A 33 -6.23 -17.90 -11.40
CA ALA A 33 -4.91 -18.34 -11.83
C ALA A 33 -3.86 -17.24 -11.63
N PHE A 34 -2.79 -17.60 -10.92
CA PHE A 34 -1.59 -16.75 -10.76
C PHE A 34 -0.41 -17.45 -11.43
N ALA A 35 0.21 -16.74 -12.38
CA ALA A 35 1.41 -17.24 -13.03
C ALA A 35 2.64 -17.05 -12.11
N ARG A 36 3.68 -17.84 -12.35
CA ARG A 36 4.97 -17.62 -11.69
C ARG A 36 5.58 -16.32 -12.22
N PRO A 37 6.01 -15.40 -11.33
CA PRO A 37 6.61 -14.14 -11.76
C PRO A 37 7.87 -14.34 -12.61
N ALA A 38 8.13 -13.40 -13.51
CA ALA A 38 9.39 -13.37 -14.27
C ALA A 38 10.58 -13.18 -13.32
N THR A 39 11.71 -13.82 -13.64
CA THR A 39 12.90 -13.82 -12.77
C THR A 39 13.57 -12.46 -12.65
N ASP A 40 13.43 -11.61 -13.65
CA ASP A 40 13.95 -10.24 -13.74
C ASP A 40 12.98 -9.18 -13.16
N ASN A 41 11.76 -9.58 -12.80
CA ASN A 41 10.81 -8.68 -12.15
C ASN A 41 11.30 -8.32 -10.75
N LEU A 42 11.59 -7.03 -10.50
CA LEU A 42 12.01 -6.46 -9.22
C LEU A 42 10.96 -5.48 -8.66
N THR A 43 9.67 -5.73 -8.93
CA THR A 43 8.55 -4.93 -8.41
C THR A 43 7.64 -5.80 -7.54
N LEU A 44 6.53 -5.25 -7.01
CA LEU A 44 5.61 -5.96 -6.11
C LEU A 44 5.15 -7.31 -6.66
N THR A 45 4.89 -7.37 -7.94
CA THR A 45 4.44 -8.58 -8.64
C THR A 45 5.54 -9.64 -8.83
N ALA A 46 6.75 -9.41 -8.29
CA ALA A 46 7.76 -10.45 -8.10
C ALA A 46 7.34 -11.48 -7.04
N VAL A 47 6.41 -11.12 -6.16
CA VAL A 47 5.82 -12.05 -5.18
C VAL A 47 4.78 -12.92 -5.87
N GLU A 48 4.98 -14.22 -5.88
CA GLU A 48 4.01 -15.18 -6.43
C GLU A 48 2.69 -15.10 -5.67
N GLY A 49 1.58 -15.09 -6.42
CA GLY A 49 0.23 -14.94 -5.88
C GLY A 49 -0.25 -13.49 -5.79
N VAL A 50 0.42 -12.55 -6.48
CA VAL A 50 0.06 -11.13 -6.55
C VAL A 50 -0.18 -10.70 -7.98
N LYS A 51 -1.32 -10.05 -8.24
CA LYS A 51 -1.59 -9.28 -9.47
C LYS A 51 -1.78 -7.82 -9.11
N LEU A 52 -1.39 -6.94 -10.00
CA LEU A 52 -1.57 -5.49 -9.81
C LEU A 52 -2.07 -4.84 -11.10
N GLY A 53 -3.02 -3.92 -10.94
CA GLY A 53 -3.49 -3.06 -12.01
C GLY A 53 -3.66 -1.62 -11.56
N HIS A 54 -3.38 -0.71 -12.47
CA HIS A 54 -3.63 0.73 -12.31
C HIS A 54 -4.73 1.19 -13.24
N PHE A 55 -5.55 2.14 -12.77
CA PHE A 55 -6.40 2.92 -13.63
C PHE A 55 -6.23 4.40 -13.30
N THR A 56 -5.81 5.18 -14.30
CA THR A 56 -5.63 6.65 -14.21
C THR A 56 -6.73 7.33 -15.01
N LEU A 57 -7.43 8.29 -14.40
CA LEU A 57 -8.49 9.05 -15.07
C LEU A 57 -7.87 9.99 -16.11
N SER A 58 -8.54 10.11 -17.26
CA SER A 58 -8.10 10.97 -18.36
C SER A 58 -8.41 12.45 -18.12
N GLU A 59 -9.51 12.74 -17.41
CA GLU A 59 -10.05 14.08 -17.22
C GLU A 59 -9.28 14.88 -16.16
N ARG A 60 -8.65 14.19 -15.23
CA ARG A 60 -7.83 14.74 -14.17
C ARG A 60 -6.76 13.72 -13.79
N PRO A 61 -5.50 14.15 -13.49
CA PRO A 61 -4.43 13.24 -13.12
C PRO A 61 -4.63 12.67 -11.69
N THR A 62 -5.63 11.81 -11.52
CA THR A 62 -5.94 11.03 -10.33
C THR A 62 -6.27 9.60 -10.74
N GLY A 63 -6.32 8.67 -9.81
CA GLY A 63 -6.62 7.29 -10.17
C GLY A 63 -6.58 6.33 -8.98
N CYS A 64 -6.58 5.04 -9.29
CA CYS A 64 -6.56 3.98 -8.31
C CYS A 64 -5.66 2.81 -8.74
N THR A 65 -5.27 2.02 -7.75
CA THR A 65 -4.41 0.84 -7.88
C THR A 65 -5.09 -0.30 -7.15
N ALA A 66 -5.39 -1.39 -7.84
CA ALA A 66 -5.90 -2.63 -7.26
C ALA A 66 -4.75 -3.65 -7.15
N ILE A 67 -4.58 -4.21 -5.97
CA ILE A 67 -3.61 -5.27 -5.69
C ILE A 67 -4.41 -6.49 -5.30
N LEU A 68 -4.43 -7.50 -6.17
CA LEU A 68 -5.22 -8.72 -6.00
C LEU A 68 -4.31 -9.83 -5.47
N PHE A 69 -4.85 -10.62 -4.56
CA PHE A 69 -4.12 -11.72 -3.92
C PHE A 69 -4.74 -13.08 -4.22
N LYS A 70 -3.88 -14.10 -4.22
CA LYS A 70 -4.34 -15.48 -4.23
C LYS A 70 -5.14 -15.79 -2.97
N GLU A 71 -6.02 -16.79 -3.05
CA GLU A 71 -6.79 -17.29 -1.92
C GLU A 71 -5.87 -17.68 -0.74
N GLY A 72 -6.31 -17.40 0.48
CA GLY A 72 -5.58 -17.70 1.71
C GLY A 72 -4.48 -16.71 2.06
N THR A 73 -4.33 -15.59 1.34
CA THR A 73 -3.35 -14.55 1.69
C THR A 73 -3.71 -13.88 3.00
N THR A 74 -2.80 -13.92 3.97
CA THR A 74 -2.94 -13.23 5.26
C THR A 74 -2.69 -11.73 5.07
N GLY A 75 -3.55 -10.88 5.66
CA GLY A 75 -3.39 -9.43 5.59
C GLY A 75 -3.34 -8.76 6.96
N SER A 76 -2.66 -7.62 7.04
CA SER A 76 -2.68 -6.73 8.21
C SER A 76 -2.35 -5.28 7.81
N VAL A 77 -2.30 -4.37 8.79
CA VAL A 77 -2.08 -2.94 8.57
C VAL A 77 -1.36 -2.30 9.75
N ASP A 78 -0.57 -1.25 9.47
CA ASP A 78 -0.06 -0.31 10.48
C ASP A 78 -0.27 1.12 9.96
N GLN A 79 -1.08 1.89 10.68
CA GLN A 79 -1.42 3.27 10.38
C GLN A 79 -0.69 4.18 11.37
N ARG A 80 0.08 5.17 10.88
CA ARG A 80 0.91 6.04 11.72
C ARG A 80 0.66 7.53 11.54
N GLY A 81 0.13 7.97 10.42
CA GLY A 81 -0.23 9.37 10.24
C GLY A 81 -1.40 9.80 11.13
N GLY A 82 -1.51 11.10 11.45
CA GLY A 82 -2.57 11.63 12.33
C GLY A 82 -3.92 11.88 11.62
N ALA A 83 -3.98 11.74 10.28
CA ALA A 83 -5.18 12.03 9.47
C ALA A 83 -5.44 10.94 8.41
N PRO A 84 -5.62 9.66 8.81
CA PRO A 84 -5.78 8.56 7.87
C PRO A 84 -7.12 8.63 7.13
N GLY A 85 -7.10 8.22 5.84
CA GLY A 85 -8.29 7.89 5.06
C GLY A 85 -8.26 6.43 4.71
N THR A 86 -8.97 5.59 5.45
CA THR A 86 -8.92 4.12 5.33
C THR A 86 -10.32 3.50 5.35
N ARG A 87 -10.42 2.28 4.81
CA ARG A 87 -11.62 1.46 4.83
C ARG A 87 -11.27 0.05 5.28
N GLU A 88 -12.12 -0.54 6.15
CA GLU A 88 -12.09 -1.93 6.61
C GLU A 88 -10.75 -2.33 7.31
N THR A 89 -10.05 -1.36 7.89
CA THR A 89 -8.78 -1.60 8.60
C THR A 89 -8.97 -2.28 9.95
N ASP A 90 -10.11 -2.07 10.63
CA ASP A 90 -10.40 -2.74 11.91
C ASP A 90 -10.45 -4.26 11.76
N LEU A 91 -10.93 -4.76 10.61
CA LEU A 91 -10.95 -6.19 10.32
C LEU A 91 -9.53 -6.78 10.28
N LEU A 92 -8.52 -5.98 9.98
CA LEU A 92 -7.12 -6.41 9.91
C LEU A 92 -6.42 -6.46 11.27
N ASP A 93 -7.06 -5.98 12.34
CA ASP A 93 -6.52 -6.14 13.69
C ASP A 93 -6.38 -7.64 14.02
N PRO A 94 -5.23 -8.09 14.55
CA PRO A 94 -4.98 -9.50 14.88
C PRO A 94 -6.00 -10.16 15.80
N VAL A 95 -6.72 -9.39 16.62
CA VAL A 95 -7.76 -9.94 17.51
C VAL A 95 -9.04 -10.36 16.77
N ASN A 96 -9.21 -9.90 15.50
CA ASN A 96 -10.41 -10.18 14.72
C ASN A 96 -10.29 -11.47 13.90
N ASN A 97 -11.42 -12.16 13.71
CA ASN A 97 -11.46 -13.54 13.20
C ASN A 97 -11.00 -13.72 11.76
N VAL A 98 -11.33 -12.79 10.87
CA VAL A 98 -11.00 -12.93 9.44
C VAL A 98 -9.49 -12.76 9.26
N GLN A 99 -8.84 -13.81 8.77
CA GLN A 99 -7.39 -13.86 8.66
C GLN A 99 -6.89 -13.47 7.26
N ILE A 100 -7.78 -13.45 6.26
CA ILE A 100 -7.42 -13.31 4.85
C ILE A 100 -7.88 -11.98 4.27
N VAL A 101 -7.18 -11.54 3.23
CA VAL A 101 -7.57 -10.44 2.35
C VAL A 101 -7.65 -10.94 0.91
N SER A 102 -8.62 -10.43 0.15
CA SER A 102 -8.79 -10.75 -1.27
C SER A 102 -8.02 -9.76 -2.15
N ALA A 103 -8.01 -8.50 -1.75
CA ALA A 103 -7.30 -7.42 -2.44
C ALA A 103 -7.01 -6.26 -1.49
N ILE A 104 -6.20 -5.30 -1.93
CA ILE A 104 -6.05 -3.97 -1.32
C ILE A 104 -6.24 -2.93 -2.41
N SER A 105 -7.02 -1.87 -2.11
CA SER A 105 -7.23 -0.75 -3.01
C SER A 105 -6.53 0.50 -2.49
N LEU A 106 -5.67 1.10 -3.32
CA LEU A 106 -5.05 2.39 -3.07
C LEU A 106 -5.61 3.42 -4.07
N ALA A 107 -5.92 4.64 -3.62
CA ALA A 107 -6.53 5.62 -4.51
C ALA A 107 -6.14 7.07 -4.19
N GLY A 108 -6.23 7.95 -5.17
CA GLY A 108 -6.36 9.39 -4.97
C GLY A 108 -7.78 9.78 -4.57
N GLY A 109 -8.10 11.08 -4.60
CA GLY A 109 -9.47 11.59 -4.39
C GLY A 109 -9.86 11.81 -2.94
N SER A 110 -8.92 11.73 -1.97
CA SER A 110 -9.23 11.83 -0.54
C SER A 110 -10.28 10.78 -0.14
N ALA A 111 -11.05 10.97 0.92
CA ALA A 111 -12.03 10.01 1.43
C ALA A 111 -13.04 9.50 0.36
N PHE A 112 -13.29 10.28 -0.70
CA PHE A 112 -14.13 9.82 -1.81
C PHE A 112 -13.52 8.63 -2.57
N GLY A 113 -12.18 8.55 -2.65
CA GLY A 113 -11.47 7.45 -3.30
C GLY A 113 -11.61 6.09 -2.58
N LEU A 114 -12.09 6.05 -1.34
CA LEU A 114 -12.39 4.80 -0.62
C LEU A 114 -13.45 3.95 -1.34
N ASP A 115 -14.29 4.57 -2.18
CA ASP A 115 -15.28 3.86 -2.99
C ASP A 115 -14.66 2.97 -4.09
N THR A 116 -13.38 3.18 -4.44
CA THR A 116 -12.69 2.30 -5.38
C THR A 116 -12.66 0.85 -4.91
N ALA A 117 -12.60 0.61 -3.60
CA ALA A 117 -12.68 -0.73 -3.02
C ALA A 117 -14.02 -1.43 -3.34
N SER A 118 -15.14 -0.69 -3.45
CA SER A 118 -16.44 -1.26 -3.86
C SER A 118 -16.39 -1.82 -5.27
N GLY A 119 -15.66 -1.15 -6.18
CA GLY A 119 -15.44 -1.63 -7.55
C GLY A 119 -14.58 -2.89 -7.61
N VAL A 120 -13.52 -2.94 -6.81
CA VAL A 120 -12.67 -4.14 -6.68
C VAL A 120 -13.48 -5.30 -6.09
N MET A 121 -14.30 -5.04 -5.04
CA MET A 121 -15.19 -6.05 -4.45
C MET A 121 -16.16 -6.59 -5.50
N LYS A 122 -16.81 -5.73 -6.29
CA LYS A 122 -17.71 -6.15 -7.37
C LYS A 122 -16.99 -7.05 -8.37
N TRP A 123 -15.79 -6.69 -8.81
CA TRP A 123 -15.00 -7.46 -9.76
C TRP A 123 -14.67 -8.87 -9.21
N LEU A 124 -14.31 -8.96 -7.93
CA LEU A 124 -13.99 -10.22 -7.25
C LEU A 124 -15.25 -11.08 -7.02
N ASP A 125 -16.37 -10.48 -6.59
CA ASP A 125 -17.65 -11.16 -6.35
C ASP A 125 -18.19 -11.82 -7.63
N GLU A 126 -18.16 -11.10 -8.76
CA GLU A 126 -18.56 -11.64 -10.09
C GLU A 126 -17.72 -12.87 -10.49
N ARG A 127 -16.54 -13.06 -9.86
CA ARG A 127 -15.61 -14.18 -10.11
C ARG A 127 -15.55 -15.19 -8.97
N HIS A 128 -16.45 -15.03 -7.98
CA HIS A 128 -16.53 -15.89 -6.80
C HIS A 128 -15.24 -15.97 -5.99
N ILE A 129 -14.49 -14.85 -5.88
CA ILE A 129 -13.25 -14.73 -5.12
C ILE A 129 -13.53 -13.94 -3.85
N GLY A 130 -13.35 -14.55 -2.67
CA GLY A 130 -13.57 -13.89 -1.39
C GLY A 130 -13.61 -14.84 -0.22
N TYR A 131 -13.95 -14.31 0.94
CA TYR A 131 -14.16 -15.09 2.17
C TYR A 131 -15.45 -15.89 2.06
N PRO A 132 -15.43 -17.24 2.25
CA PRO A 132 -16.61 -18.07 2.08
C PRO A 132 -17.63 -17.85 3.21
N VAL A 133 -18.89 -17.65 2.84
CA VAL A 133 -20.01 -17.39 3.78
C VAL A 133 -21.17 -18.41 3.60
N GLY A 134 -20.83 -19.66 3.41
CA GLY A 134 -21.80 -20.75 3.28
C GLY A 134 -22.64 -20.64 1.99
N SER A 135 -23.95 -20.79 2.11
CA SER A 135 -24.86 -20.74 0.96
C SER A 135 -24.99 -19.35 0.31
N ALA A 136 -24.53 -18.29 0.98
CA ALA A 136 -24.52 -16.93 0.41
C ALA A 136 -23.35 -16.69 -0.57
N GLY A 137 -22.41 -17.65 -0.70
CA GLY A 137 -21.29 -17.55 -1.64
C GLY A 137 -20.04 -17.02 -0.96
N VAL A 138 -19.49 -15.91 -1.47
CA VAL A 138 -18.25 -15.29 -0.95
C VAL A 138 -18.46 -13.82 -0.64
N VAL A 139 -17.66 -13.28 0.29
CA VAL A 139 -17.53 -11.84 0.53
C VAL A 139 -16.08 -11.44 0.31
N PRO A 140 -15.77 -10.66 -0.74
CA PRO A 140 -14.41 -10.17 -0.95
C PRO A 140 -13.99 -9.21 0.16
N ILE A 141 -12.84 -9.44 0.77
CA ILE A 141 -12.26 -8.57 1.78
C ILE A 141 -11.27 -7.64 1.09
N VAL A 142 -11.63 -6.35 0.99
CA VAL A 142 -10.88 -5.33 0.23
C VAL A 142 -10.65 -4.07 1.07
N PRO A 143 -9.68 -4.10 2.00
CA PRO A 143 -9.24 -2.91 2.70
C PRO A 143 -8.70 -1.85 1.72
N ALA A 144 -8.81 -0.57 2.10
CA ALA A 144 -8.36 0.52 1.25
C ALA A 144 -7.71 1.65 2.04
N ALA A 145 -6.85 2.39 1.36
CA ALA A 145 -6.33 3.68 1.81
C ALA A 145 -6.27 4.69 0.65
N ILE A 146 -6.37 5.96 1.00
CA ILE A 146 -6.36 7.06 0.03
C ILE A 146 -5.28 8.10 0.34
N LEU A 147 -4.89 8.83 -0.70
CA LEU A 147 -4.15 10.07 -0.56
C LEU A 147 -4.99 11.27 -1.00
N PHE A 148 -4.61 12.45 -0.49
CA PHE A 148 -5.27 13.71 -0.85
C PHE A 148 -4.60 14.32 -2.09
N ASP A 149 -5.33 14.39 -3.20
CA ASP A 149 -4.90 15.03 -4.44
C ASP A 149 -5.92 16.06 -4.98
N LEU A 150 -6.93 16.44 -4.17
CA LEU A 150 -8.01 17.33 -4.59
C LEU A 150 -7.54 18.78 -4.84
N GLY A 151 -6.41 19.18 -4.27
CA GLY A 151 -5.84 20.53 -4.44
C GLY A 151 -5.20 20.76 -5.82
N PHE A 152 -5.08 19.71 -6.64
CA PHE A 152 -4.39 19.76 -7.91
C PHE A 152 -5.30 19.36 -9.07
N GLY A 153 -5.14 20.05 -10.21
CA GLY A 153 -5.97 19.83 -11.41
C GLY A 153 -7.15 20.80 -11.51
N SER A 154 -7.91 20.69 -12.60
CA SER A 154 -8.94 21.67 -12.99
C SER A 154 -10.28 21.52 -12.25
N ASN A 155 -10.61 20.30 -11.78
CA ASN A 155 -11.92 20.04 -11.17
C ASN A 155 -11.82 18.98 -10.05
N PRO A 156 -11.90 19.39 -8.77
CA PRO A 156 -11.81 18.47 -7.64
C PRO A 156 -13.03 17.52 -7.51
N LYS A 157 -14.08 17.72 -8.31
CA LYS A 157 -15.22 16.79 -8.36
C LYS A 157 -14.95 15.55 -9.23
N ILE A 158 -13.93 15.58 -10.09
CA ILE A 158 -13.44 14.41 -10.82
C ILE A 158 -12.56 13.60 -9.86
N ARG A 159 -13.05 12.45 -9.44
CA ARG A 159 -12.45 11.62 -8.37
C ARG A 159 -12.58 10.13 -8.74
N PRO A 160 -11.63 9.30 -8.34
CA PRO A 160 -11.75 7.86 -8.52
C PRO A 160 -12.90 7.31 -7.64
N GLY A 161 -13.76 6.50 -8.23
CA GLY A 161 -14.87 5.83 -7.57
C GLY A 161 -14.87 4.32 -7.89
N ALA A 162 -16.00 3.64 -7.70
CA ALA A 162 -16.12 2.20 -7.91
C ALA A 162 -15.70 1.77 -9.33
N ASP A 163 -16.05 2.53 -10.39
CA ASP A 163 -15.62 2.21 -11.76
C ASP A 163 -14.09 2.19 -11.91
N CYS A 164 -13.38 3.13 -11.25
CA CYS A 164 -11.91 3.12 -11.22
C CYS A 164 -11.37 1.82 -10.64
N GLY A 165 -11.89 1.41 -9.46
CA GLY A 165 -11.46 0.18 -8.79
C GLY A 165 -11.74 -1.07 -9.61
N TYR A 166 -12.93 -1.15 -10.24
CA TYR A 166 -13.28 -2.27 -11.12
C TYR A 166 -12.31 -2.38 -12.30
N ARG A 167 -12.04 -1.26 -13.00
CA ARG A 167 -11.11 -1.24 -14.14
C ARG A 167 -9.68 -1.55 -13.73
N ALA A 168 -9.22 -1.07 -12.57
CA ALA A 168 -7.91 -1.39 -12.06
C ALA A 168 -7.78 -2.90 -11.77
N ALA A 169 -8.82 -3.52 -11.20
CA ALA A 169 -8.85 -4.97 -10.98
C ALA A 169 -8.89 -5.75 -12.30
N ASP A 170 -9.61 -5.26 -13.30
CA ASP A 170 -9.79 -5.94 -14.59
C ASP A 170 -8.48 -6.00 -15.43
N VAL A 171 -7.61 -4.99 -15.30
CA VAL A 171 -6.30 -4.96 -15.98
C VAL A 171 -5.16 -5.53 -15.13
N ALA A 172 -5.46 -6.04 -13.92
CA ALA A 172 -4.43 -6.55 -13.01
C ALA A 172 -3.70 -7.77 -13.57
N SER A 173 -2.39 -7.76 -13.48
CA SER A 173 -1.51 -8.82 -14.01
C SER A 173 -0.27 -9.02 -13.14
N GLU A 174 0.48 -10.08 -13.41
CA GLU A 174 1.79 -10.39 -12.79
C GLU A 174 2.98 -9.71 -13.48
N LYS A 175 2.74 -8.88 -14.49
CA LYS A 175 3.80 -8.12 -15.16
C LYS A 175 4.48 -7.15 -14.19
N PRO A 176 5.74 -6.73 -14.45
CA PRO A 176 6.37 -5.68 -13.67
C PRO A 176 5.46 -4.45 -13.51
N VAL A 177 5.42 -3.91 -12.30
CA VAL A 177 4.55 -2.77 -11.96
C VAL A 177 4.98 -1.55 -12.75
N GLN A 178 4.02 -0.85 -13.35
CA GLN A 178 4.25 0.48 -13.91
C GLN A 178 4.40 1.48 -12.75
N GLU A 179 5.41 2.35 -12.83
CA GLU A 179 5.75 3.32 -11.79
C GLU A 179 5.58 4.77 -12.28
N GLY A 180 5.73 5.73 -11.36
CA GLY A 180 5.61 7.15 -11.66
C GLY A 180 4.17 7.67 -11.58
N ASN A 181 3.76 8.50 -12.52
CA ASN A 181 2.48 9.23 -12.52
C ASN A 181 1.30 8.34 -12.92
N VAL A 182 1.05 7.25 -12.22
CA VAL A 182 0.00 6.27 -12.55
C VAL A 182 -0.86 5.90 -11.35
N GLY A 183 -2.07 5.44 -11.61
CA GLY A 183 -2.98 4.90 -10.60
C GLY A 183 -3.16 5.85 -9.40
N ALA A 184 -3.02 5.32 -8.19
CA ALA A 184 -3.14 6.08 -6.94
C ALA A 184 -2.13 7.24 -6.83
N GLY A 185 -0.95 7.14 -7.47
CA GLY A 185 0.10 8.16 -7.44
C GLY A 185 0.05 9.16 -8.59
N ALA A 186 -0.96 9.14 -9.45
CA ALA A 186 -1.00 9.95 -10.67
C ALA A 186 -0.83 11.47 -10.43
N ASP A 187 -1.37 12.02 -9.36
CA ASP A 187 -1.19 13.44 -8.99
C ASP A 187 -0.38 13.64 -7.68
N ALA A 188 0.29 12.62 -7.21
CA ALA A 188 1.07 12.70 -5.98
C ALA A 188 2.22 13.72 -6.05
N THR A 189 2.47 14.41 -4.93
CA THR A 189 3.48 15.47 -4.80
C THR A 189 4.19 15.40 -3.45
N VAL A 190 5.42 15.95 -3.38
CA VAL A 190 6.24 15.97 -2.17
C VAL A 190 6.85 17.35 -1.93
N GLY A 191 7.34 17.63 -0.70
CA GLY A 191 7.98 18.88 -0.39
C GLY A 191 7.01 20.06 -0.28
N LYS A 192 5.85 19.86 0.32
CA LYS A 192 4.79 20.88 0.42
C LYS A 192 5.09 21.93 1.52
N SER A 193 6.09 21.69 2.36
CA SER A 193 6.51 22.61 3.43
C SER A 193 7.18 23.89 2.93
N GLY A 194 7.56 23.99 1.66
CA GLY A 194 8.31 25.13 1.12
C GLY A 194 7.49 26.40 0.83
N GLY A 195 6.16 26.37 1.03
CA GLY A 195 5.27 27.44 0.55
C GLY A 195 5.34 27.57 -0.98
N GLY A 196 4.46 28.31 -1.60
CA GLY A 196 4.41 28.46 -3.05
C GLY A 196 3.49 27.46 -3.73
N GLY A 197 2.74 27.97 -4.71
CA GLY A 197 1.82 27.21 -5.54
C GLY A 197 2.48 26.70 -6.84
N ARG A 198 1.72 25.94 -7.63
CA ARG A 198 2.10 25.55 -8.99
C ARG A 198 2.42 26.79 -9.83
N GLY A 199 3.57 26.79 -10.51
CA GLY A 199 3.97 27.85 -11.44
C GLY A 199 4.68 29.06 -10.81
N GLN A 200 4.92 29.08 -9.50
CA GLN A 200 5.68 30.13 -8.82
C GLN A 200 7.07 29.59 -8.49
N GLY A 201 8.06 29.73 -9.27
CA GLY A 201 9.49 29.40 -9.09
C GLY A 201 9.95 28.48 -7.93
N GLY A 202 9.13 28.30 -6.91
CA GLY A 202 9.30 27.42 -5.74
C GLY A 202 8.17 26.40 -5.58
N GLY A 203 8.08 25.76 -4.40
CA GLY A 203 6.99 24.85 -4.03
C GLY A 203 7.28 23.37 -4.24
N PRO A 204 6.24 22.50 -4.27
CA PRO A 204 6.39 21.05 -4.29
C PRO A 204 6.97 20.50 -5.61
N MET A 205 7.37 19.24 -5.57
CA MET A 205 7.77 18.45 -6.75
C MET A 205 6.80 17.30 -7.01
N LYS A 206 6.79 16.80 -8.25
CA LYS A 206 6.09 15.57 -8.60
C LYS A 206 6.74 14.37 -7.93
N ALA A 207 5.88 13.49 -7.45
CA ALA A 207 6.18 12.11 -7.10
C ALA A 207 5.10 11.21 -7.73
N GLY A 208 5.03 9.95 -7.35
CA GLY A 208 4.12 9.00 -7.97
C GLY A 208 4.03 7.69 -7.21
N VAL A 209 3.90 6.61 -7.96
CA VAL A 209 4.02 5.23 -7.48
C VAL A 209 5.45 4.76 -7.66
N GLY A 210 5.98 4.08 -6.65
CA GLY A 210 7.24 3.32 -6.76
C GLY A 210 7.08 1.92 -6.19
N SER A 211 7.87 0.97 -6.71
CA SER A 211 7.82 -0.42 -6.28
C SER A 211 9.21 -1.06 -6.30
N TYR A 212 9.49 -1.91 -5.33
CA TYR A 212 10.76 -2.61 -5.26
C TYR A 212 10.62 -3.99 -4.63
N ALA A 213 11.41 -4.97 -5.08
CA ALA A 213 11.43 -6.33 -4.56
C ALA A 213 12.85 -6.78 -4.23
N ILE A 214 12.98 -7.47 -3.11
CA ILE A 214 14.19 -8.15 -2.66
C ILE A 214 13.94 -9.64 -2.76
N LYS A 215 14.77 -10.34 -3.55
CA LYS A 215 14.72 -11.78 -3.75
C LYS A 215 15.94 -12.42 -3.10
N LEU A 216 15.73 -13.34 -2.17
CA LEU A 216 16.81 -14.07 -1.53
C LEU A 216 17.11 -15.39 -2.29
N PRO A 217 18.35 -15.91 -2.21
CA PRO A 217 18.74 -17.15 -2.89
C PRO A 217 17.91 -18.38 -2.46
N ASN A 218 17.34 -18.36 -1.26
CA ASN A 218 16.47 -19.44 -0.74
C ASN A 218 15.03 -19.36 -1.25
N GLY A 219 14.72 -18.43 -2.17
CA GLY A 219 13.39 -18.25 -2.74
C GLY A 219 12.44 -17.35 -1.95
N LEU A 220 12.85 -16.84 -0.78
CA LEU A 220 12.08 -15.83 -0.08
C LEU A 220 12.07 -14.51 -0.88
N VAL A 221 10.89 -13.93 -1.06
CA VAL A 221 10.69 -12.63 -1.71
C VAL A 221 9.96 -11.70 -0.76
N VAL A 222 10.46 -10.46 -0.63
CA VAL A 222 9.79 -9.36 0.06
C VAL A 222 9.75 -8.17 -0.87
N ALA A 223 8.57 -7.62 -1.12
CA ALA A 223 8.38 -6.53 -2.06
C ALA A 223 7.45 -5.46 -1.52
N ALA A 224 7.63 -4.23 -1.97
CA ALA A 224 6.82 -3.09 -1.60
C ALA A 224 6.31 -2.32 -2.82
N ILE A 225 5.16 -1.68 -2.66
CA ILE A 225 4.64 -0.61 -3.52
C ILE A 225 4.18 0.53 -2.64
N VAL A 226 4.37 1.75 -3.11
CA VAL A 226 3.98 2.95 -2.37
C VAL A 226 3.54 4.05 -3.33
N ALA A 227 2.49 4.79 -2.97
CA ALA A 227 2.12 6.06 -3.59
C ALA A 227 2.50 7.18 -2.60
N VAL A 228 3.39 8.10 -3.02
CA VAL A 228 4.04 9.06 -2.13
C VAL A 228 3.51 10.47 -2.38
N ASN A 229 2.68 10.97 -1.45
CA ASN A 229 2.10 12.31 -1.49
C ASN A 229 2.43 13.08 -0.20
N ALA A 230 3.68 13.05 0.24
CA ALA A 230 4.14 13.52 1.54
C ALA A 230 4.23 15.06 1.68
N VAL A 231 4.11 15.55 2.91
CA VAL A 231 4.49 16.94 3.24
C VAL A 231 6.01 17.11 3.14
N GLY A 232 6.75 16.10 3.56
CA GLY A 232 8.21 16.08 3.63
C GLY A 232 8.91 15.92 2.29
N ASP A 233 10.22 16.04 2.36
CA ASP A 233 11.14 15.76 1.26
C ASP A 233 11.48 14.27 1.21
N ILE A 234 11.72 13.76 0.00
CA ILE A 234 12.30 12.43 -0.20
C ILE A 234 13.82 12.53 -0.15
N ILE A 235 14.41 11.75 0.75
CA ILE A 235 15.86 11.75 1.03
C ILE A 235 16.41 10.37 0.70
N ASP A 236 17.49 10.31 -0.06
CA ASP A 236 18.22 9.07 -0.28
C ASP A 236 19.00 8.67 0.99
N PRO A 237 18.64 7.57 1.68
CA PRO A 237 19.31 7.18 2.92
C PRO A 237 20.78 6.77 2.73
N ALA A 238 21.19 6.38 1.52
CA ALA A 238 22.57 6.00 1.22
C ALA A 238 23.52 7.20 1.13
N THR A 239 22.99 8.38 0.73
CA THR A 239 23.81 9.58 0.51
C THR A 239 23.41 10.75 1.41
N GLY A 240 22.22 10.72 1.99
CA GLY A 240 21.64 11.83 2.75
C GLY A 240 21.16 13.00 1.87
N HIS A 241 21.20 12.89 0.55
CA HIS A 241 20.78 13.96 -0.37
C HIS A 241 19.25 13.96 -0.57
N VAL A 242 18.68 15.15 -0.74
CA VAL A 242 17.28 15.32 -1.13
C VAL A 242 17.13 14.93 -2.60
N VAL A 243 16.24 13.97 -2.88
CA VAL A 243 15.90 13.49 -4.22
C VAL A 243 14.77 14.32 -4.83
N ALA A 244 13.72 14.56 -4.04
CA ALA A 244 12.61 15.42 -4.40
C ALA A 244 12.06 16.07 -3.14
N GLY A 245 11.65 17.35 -3.22
CA GLY A 245 11.24 18.05 -2.02
C GLY A 245 10.85 19.50 -2.25
N ALA A 246 10.79 20.25 -1.17
CA ALA A 246 10.50 21.67 -1.19
C ALA A 246 11.55 22.48 -1.96
N ARG A 247 11.09 23.40 -2.82
CA ARG A 247 11.92 24.28 -3.61
C ARG A 247 11.70 25.75 -3.22
N GLY A 248 12.79 26.52 -3.19
CA GLY A 248 12.75 27.98 -3.07
C GLY A 248 12.33 28.67 -4.36
N ALA A 249 12.16 30.00 -4.30
CA ALA A 249 11.80 30.82 -5.45
C ALA A 249 12.85 30.74 -6.58
N ASP A 250 14.12 30.43 -6.26
CA ASP A 250 15.21 30.17 -7.21
C ASP A 250 15.15 28.76 -7.84
N GLY A 251 14.15 27.96 -7.51
CA GLY A 251 13.97 26.60 -8.00
C GLY A 251 14.83 25.54 -7.33
N LYS A 252 15.72 25.90 -6.41
CA LYS A 252 16.61 24.97 -5.72
C LYS A 252 15.92 24.28 -4.54
N LEU A 253 16.37 23.06 -4.23
CA LEU A 253 15.91 22.30 -3.07
C LEU A 253 16.30 23.01 -1.76
N LEU A 254 15.34 23.13 -0.85
CA LEU A 254 15.50 23.82 0.43
C LEU A 254 15.98 22.90 1.56
N ASP A 255 15.71 21.60 1.50
CA ASP A 255 15.97 20.60 2.53
C ASP A 255 15.11 20.83 3.80
N ALA A 256 14.00 20.09 3.90
CA ALA A 256 13.05 20.20 5.02
C ALA A 256 13.72 20.04 6.40
N ARG A 257 14.82 19.27 6.51
CA ARG A 257 15.59 19.13 7.75
C ARG A 257 16.19 20.44 8.22
N LYS A 258 16.64 21.30 7.28
CA LYS A 258 17.19 22.63 7.56
C LYS A 258 16.05 23.62 7.86
N MET A 259 14.98 23.56 7.09
CA MET A 259 13.81 24.41 7.26
C MET A 259 13.20 24.28 8.66
N LEU A 260 12.98 23.06 9.13
CA LEU A 260 12.41 22.78 10.44
C LEU A 260 13.30 23.25 11.61
N ARG A 261 14.63 23.27 11.43
CA ARG A 261 15.57 23.79 12.43
C ARG A 261 15.67 25.32 12.41
N GLY A 262 15.33 25.95 11.32
CA GLY A 262 15.44 27.39 11.09
C GLY A 262 14.17 28.20 11.36
N ALA A 263 13.11 27.59 11.95
CA ALA A 263 11.95 28.27 12.52
C ALA A 263 10.72 28.51 11.64
N VAL A 264 10.48 27.80 10.58
CA VAL A 264 9.15 27.82 9.94
C VAL A 264 8.57 26.41 9.98
N ALA A 265 7.62 26.20 10.88
CA ALA A 265 6.82 24.97 10.87
C ALA A 265 6.01 24.93 9.57
N PRO A 266 6.04 23.81 8.82
CA PRO A 266 5.16 23.66 7.67
C PRO A 266 3.71 23.66 8.17
N GLU A 267 2.91 24.61 7.76
CA GLU A 267 1.47 24.63 7.96
C GLU A 267 0.81 23.68 6.94
N GLY A 268 0.89 22.38 7.19
CA GLY A 268 0.07 21.41 6.47
C GLY A 268 -1.32 21.35 7.11
N ARG A 269 -2.39 21.41 6.30
CA ARG A 269 -3.74 21.10 6.78
C ARG A 269 -3.86 19.61 7.02
N ALA A 270 -4.63 19.22 8.05
CA ALA A 270 -4.91 17.82 8.34
C ALA A 270 -5.52 17.13 7.10
N GLY A 271 -4.99 15.97 6.72
CA GLY A 271 -5.50 15.17 5.61
C GLY A 271 -5.05 15.58 4.21
N GLU A 272 -4.16 16.57 4.06
CA GLU A 272 -3.66 17.00 2.75
C GLU A 272 -2.40 16.24 2.29
N ASN A 273 -1.79 15.46 3.18
CA ASN A 273 -0.55 14.73 2.92
C ASN A 273 -0.73 13.27 3.33
N THR A 274 -0.15 12.38 2.58
CA THR A 274 -0.36 10.95 2.83
C THR A 274 0.63 10.12 2.02
N THR A 275 1.22 9.13 2.66
CA THR A 275 1.94 8.05 1.96
C THR A 275 1.23 6.74 2.25
N ILE A 276 0.73 6.09 1.20
CA ILE A 276 0.03 4.81 1.31
C ILE A 276 0.77 3.72 0.56
N GLY A 277 0.90 2.55 1.19
CA GLY A 277 1.66 1.47 0.57
C GLY A 277 1.27 0.08 1.04
N VAL A 278 1.83 -0.90 0.36
CA VAL A 278 1.66 -2.31 0.67
C VAL A 278 3.02 -3.00 0.62
N VAL A 279 3.34 -3.77 1.66
CA VAL A 279 4.45 -4.71 1.63
C VAL A 279 3.90 -6.13 1.51
N VAL A 280 4.50 -6.94 0.64
CA VAL A 280 4.07 -8.32 0.41
C VAL A 280 5.26 -9.27 0.50
N THR A 281 5.02 -10.45 1.07
CA THR A 281 5.99 -11.55 1.06
C THR A 281 5.33 -12.84 0.58
N ASN A 282 6.13 -13.73 -0.02
CA ASN A 282 5.67 -15.08 -0.34
C ASN A 282 5.75 -16.05 0.87
N ALA A 283 6.29 -15.62 2.00
CA ALA A 283 6.32 -16.40 3.24
C ALA A 283 4.92 -16.62 3.81
N LYS A 284 4.75 -17.66 4.61
CA LYS A 284 3.56 -17.88 5.41
C LYS A 284 3.70 -17.15 6.75
N LEU A 285 2.80 -16.21 7.04
CA LEU A 285 2.77 -15.45 8.30
C LEU A 285 1.41 -15.58 8.97
N THR A 286 1.41 -15.52 10.31
CA THR A 286 0.19 -15.24 11.05
C THR A 286 -0.17 -13.76 10.94
N LYS A 287 -1.40 -13.40 11.26
CA LYS A 287 -1.87 -12.00 11.22
C LYS A 287 -1.07 -11.08 12.15
N VAL A 288 -0.68 -11.57 13.35
CA VAL A 288 0.20 -10.85 14.28
C VAL A 288 1.58 -10.59 13.67
N GLN A 289 2.17 -11.59 13.00
CA GLN A 289 3.46 -11.45 12.33
C GLN A 289 3.36 -10.49 11.13
N ALA A 290 2.28 -10.58 10.36
CA ALA A 290 2.01 -9.65 9.25
C ALA A 290 1.88 -8.20 9.76
N GLN A 291 1.19 -7.97 10.89
CA GLN A 291 1.12 -6.65 11.51
C GLN A 291 2.51 -6.13 11.90
N LYS A 292 3.34 -6.98 12.50
CA LYS A 292 4.70 -6.58 12.86
C LYS A 292 5.54 -6.22 11.62
N VAL A 293 5.37 -6.93 10.52
CA VAL A 293 6.01 -6.59 9.24
C VAL A 293 5.52 -5.24 8.71
N ALA A 294 4.21 -4.93 8.79
CA ALA A 294 3.68 -3.61 8.42
C ALA A 294 4.28 -2.48 9.29
N GLN A 295 4.40 -2.71 10.60
CA GLN A 295 5.05 -1.77 11.52
C GLN A 295 6.50 -1.49 11.14
N MET A 296 7.27 -2.53 10.82
CA MET A 296 8.67 -2.40 10.41
C MET A 296 8.79 -1.75 9.02
N ALA A 297 7.86 -2.00 8.10
CA ALA A 297 7.85 -1.37 6.77
C ALA A 297 7.67 0.16 6.85
N ASN A 298 6.94 0.68 7.85
CA ASN A 298 6.83 2.11 8.11
C ASN A 298 8.19 2.77 8.44
N ASP A 299 9.17 2.01 8.97
CA ASP A 299 10.53 2.52 9.16
C ASP A 299 11.20 2.87 7.81
N GLY A 300 10.77 2.26 6.71
CA GLY A 300 11.19 2.63 5.35
C GLY A 300 10.77 4.06 5.00
N LEU A 301 9.54 4.46 5.36
CA LEU A 301 9.08 5.84 5.20
C LEU A 301 9.90 6.80 6.06
N ALA A 302 10.12 6.46 7.34
CA ALA A 302 10.90 7.29 8.26
C ALA A 302 12.37 7.46 7.83
N ARG A 303 12.94 6.52 7.08
CA ARG A 303 14.31 6.60 6.54
C ARG A 303 14.40 7.50 5.30
N THR A 304 13.31 7.70 4.58
CA THR A 304 13.31 8.32 3.25
C THR A 304 12.43 9.56 3.13
N ILE A 305 11.53 9.82 4.06
CA ILE A 305 10.63 10.97 4.06
C ILE A 305 10.84 11.79 5.32
N TYR A 306 11.12 13.09 5.16
CA TYR A 306 11.36 13.98 6.29
C TYR A 306 10.59 15.31 6.13
N PRO A 307 9.67 15.63 7.10
CA PRO A 307 9.13 14.73 8.10
C PRO A 307 8.16 13.69 7.51
N SER A 308 7.93 12.60 8.24
CA SER A 308 6.87 11.60 7.99
C SER A 308 6.00 11.44 9.22
N HIS A 309 4.84 10.83 9.07
CA HIS A 309 3.90 10.49 10.16
C HIS A 309 3.47 11.71 10.97
N THR A 310 3.37 12.88 10.35
CA THR A 310 2.95 14.10 11.04
C THR A 310 1.44 14.03 11.38
N PRO A 311 0.93 14.92 12.25
CA PRO A 311 -0.51 15.00 12.52
C PRO A 311 -1.37 15.27 11.27
N GLY A 312 -0.79 15.84 10.20
CA GLY A 312 -1.46 16.11 8.93
C GLY A 312 -1.32 15.00 7.87
N ASP A 313 -0.52 13.96 8.14
CA ASP A 313 -0.33 12.84 7.22
C ASP A 313 -1.36 11.73 7.45
N GLY A 314 -1.71 11.02 6.38
CA GLY A 314 -2.57 9.83 6.46
C GLY A 314 -1.79 8.52 6.29
N ASP A 315 -0.50 8.49 6.61
CA ASP A 315 0.43 7.41 6.32
C ASP A 315 -0.07 6.05 6.82
N THR A 316 -0.22 5.13 5.87
CA THR A 316 -0.80 3.80 6.12
C THR A 316 -0.07 2.75 5.29
N ILE A 317 0.47 1.72 5.92
CA ILE A 317 1.12 0.59 5.27
C ILE A 317 0.35 -0.70 5.58
N PHE A 318 -0.14 -1.34 4.54
CA PHE A 318 -0.67 -2.70 4.62
C PHE A 318 0.46 -3.71 4.46
N SER A 319 0.25 -4.89 5.01
CA SER A 319 1.10 -6.06 4.75
C SER A 319 0.26 -7.23 4.26
N ALA A 320 0.84 -8.05 3.37
CA ALA A 320 0.22 -9.28 2.91
C ALA A 320 1.26 -10.41 2.80
N ALA A 321 0.83 -11.64 3.10
CA ALA A 321 1.66 -12.83 3.05
C ALA A 321 0.94 -13.92 2.27
N THR A 322 1.46 -14.27 1.06
CA THR A 322 0.79 -15.21 0.15
C THR A 322 0.98 -16.68 0.55
N GLY A 323 2.00 -16.97 1.35
CA GLY A 323 2.24 -18.32 1.89
C GLY A 323 2.65 -19.37 0.86
N VAL A 324 3.15 -18.97 -0.32
CA VAL A 324 3.58 -19.91 -1.37
C VAL A 324 5.00 -20.41 -1.19
N TRP A 325 5.83 -19.71 -0.42
CA TRP A 325 7.17 -20.16 -0.07
C TRP A 325 7.10 -21.18 1.07
N ASP A 326 7.75 -22.32 0.90
CA ASP A 326 7.72 -23.46 1.83
C ASP A 326 8.79 -23.41 2.93
N GLY A 327 9.65 -22.38 2.92
CA GLY A 327 10.69 -22.20 3.93
C GLY A 327 10.16 -21.75 5.29
N THR A 328 11.02 -21.83 6.31
CA THR A 328 10.71 -21.35 7.67
C THR A 328 10.81 -19.83 7.74
N ALA A 329 9.70 -19.16 8.01
CA ALA A 329 9.63 -17.71 8.05
C ALA A 329 10.28 -17.14 9.32
N ASN A 330 11.27 -16.26 9.15
CA ASN A 330 11.76 -15.35 10.17
C ASN A 330 11.14 -13.97 9.92
N TYR A 331 10.05 -13.66 10.63
CA TYR A 331 9.33 -12.40 10.41
C TYR A 331 10.13 -11.15 10.83
N GLY A 332 11.14 -11.27 11.69
CA GLY A 332 12.09 -10.20 11.99
C GLY A 332 12.96 -9.86 10.77
N GLN A 333 13.49 -10.88 10.08
CA GLN A 333 14.22 -10.70 8.82
C GLN A 333 13.29 -10.13 7.74
N ILE A 334 12.09 -10.70 7.59
CA ILE A 334 11.10 -10.22 6.61
C ILE A 334 10.76 -8.74 6.86
N GLY A 335 10.56 -8.34 8.11
CA GLY A 335 10.29 -6.95 8.47
C GLY A 335 11.45 -6.00 8.17
N ALA A 336 12.70 -6.43 8.40
CA ALA A 336 13.88 -5.64 8.04
C ALA A 336 13.99 -5.44 6.51
N LEU A 337 13.77 -6.51 5.73
CA LEU A 337 13.72 -6.44 4.27
C LEU A 337 12.52 -5.63 3.77
N ALA A 338 11.39 -5.66 4.47
CA ALA A 338 10.21 -4.84 4.17
C ALA A 338 10.52 -3.34 4.32
N ALA A 339 11.24 -2.94 5.38
CA ALA A 339 11.69 -1.57 5.56
C ALA A 339 12.65 -1.12 4.44
N GLU A 340 13.56 -2.00 4.02
CA GLU A 340 14.47 -1.74 2.91
C GLU A 340 13.73 -1.63 1.57
N ALA A 341 12.86 -2.61 1.25
CA ALA A 341 12.07 -2.59 0.02
C ALA A 341 11.15 -1.35 -0.05
N MET A 342 10.56 -0.94 1.08
CA MET A 342 9.75 0.27 1.17
C MET A 342 10.58 1.53 0.97
N ALA A 343 11.78 1.63 1.55
CA ALA A 343 12.68 2.76 1.36
C ALA A 343 13.08 2.92 -0.13
N GLU A 344 13.46 1.82 -0.79
CA GLU A 344 13.78 1.85 -2.22
C GLU A 344 12.55 2.20 -3.09
N ALA A 345 11.36 1.68 -2.74
CA ALA A 345 10.11 2.03 -3.44
C ALA A 345 9.78 3.53 -3.31
N VAL A 346 10.02 4.16 -2.16
CA VAL A 346 9.84 5.62 -1.98
C VAL A 346 10.77 6.41 -2.90
N ILE A 347 12.04 6.03 -2.99
CA ILE A 347 12.99 6.69 -3.91
C ILE A 347 12.51 6.54 -5.36
N ARG A 348 12.06 5.34 -5.75
CA ARG A 348 11.53 5.08 -7.10
C ARG A 348 10.28 5.90 -7.38
N ALA A 349 9.39 6.12 -6.42
CA ALA A 349 8.22 6.99 -6.59
C ALA A 349 8.60 8.42 -7.00
N ALA A 350 9.75 8.92 -6.58
CA ALA A 350 10.28 10.22 -7.01
C ALA A 350 11.05 10.14 -8.34
N THR A 351 11.88 9.10 -8.52
CA THR A 351 12.78 8.99 -9.67
C THR A 351 12.10 8.53 -10.95
N GLU A 352 10.98 7.78 -10.84
CA GLU A 352 10.18 7.33 -11.99
C GLU A 352 9.04 8.32 -12.32
N ALA A 353 8.77 9.32 -11.47
CA ALA A 353 7.83 10.39 -11.78
C ALA A 353 8.34 11.27 -12.92
N THR A 354 7.40 11.83 -13.66
CA THR A 354 7.63 12.83 -14.73
C THR A 354 6.97 14.15 -14.38
N SER A 355 7.51 15.27 -14.87
CA SER A 355 6.94 16.60 -14.66
C SER A 355 5.50 16.66 -15.16
N SER A 356 4.61 17.25 -14.38
CA SER A 356 3.19 17.37 -14.71
C SER A 356 2.54 18.52 -13.97
N GLY A 357 1.58 19.19 -14.62
CA GLY A 357 0.79 20.26 -14.02
C GLY A 357 1.63 21.44 -13.51
N GLY A 358 2.75 21.76 -14.17
CA GLY A 358 3.66 22.84 -13.81
C GLY A 358 4.60 22.50 -12.63
N LEU A 359 4.63 21.24 -12.16
CA LEU A 359 5.57 20.76 -11.15
C LEU A 359 6.68 19.93 -11.79
N PRO A 360 7.96 20.20 -11.48
CA PRO A 360 9.08 19.41 -11.96
C PRO A 360 9.16 18.08 -11.21
N ALA A 361 9.76 17.06 -11.83
CA ALA A 361 10.17 15.83 -11.19
C ALA A 361 11.69 15.79 -10.97
N ALA A 362 12.18 14.77 -10.24
CA ALA A 362 13.60 14.64 -9.89
C ALA A 362 14.52 14.54 -11.12
N ARG A 363 14.03 13.94 -12.20
CA ARG A 363 14.82 13.78 -13.45
C ARG A 363 15.17 15.12 -14.08
N GLU A 364 14.23 16.05 -14.16
CA GLU A 364 14.43 17.36 -14.77
C GLU A 364 15.34 18.26 -13.93
N LEU A 365 15.37 18.06 -12.61
CA LEU A 365 16.26 18.79 -11.73
C LEU A 365 17.65 18.12 -11.57
N GLY A 366 17.87 16.94 -12.17
CA GLY A 366 19.11 16.20 -12.09
C GLY A 366 19.42 15.63 -10.69
N THR A 367 18.40 15.51 -9.83
CA THR A 367 18.55 15.08 -8.43
C THR A 367 18.43 13.55 -8.23
N VAL A 368 18.21 12.81 -9.31
CA VAL A 368 18.14 11.34 -9.29
C VAL A 368 19.48 10.75 -8.83
N PRO A 369 19.50 9.90 -7.77
CA PRO A 369 20.72 9.25 -7.31
C PRO A 369 21.36 8.40 -8.42
N THR A 370 22.69 8.32 -8.45
CA THR A 370 23.45 7.64 -9.52
C THR A 370 23.03 6.20 -9.72
N ARG A 371 22.69 5.46 -8.64
CA ARG A 371 22.23 4.06 -8.71
C ARG A 371 20.88 3.86 -9.42
N PHE A 372 20.11 4.93 -9.66
CA PHE A 372 18.85 4.92 -10.40
C PHE A 372 18.94 5.60 -11.77
N LYS A 373 20.09 6.14 -12.15
CA LYS A 373 20.28 6.68 -13.50
C LYS A 373 20.37 5.51 -14.49
N LYS A 374 19.42 5.47 -15.43
CA LYS A 374 19.38 4.49 -16.54
C LYS A 374 20.33 4.91 -17.64
#